data_591a64e7ce6e201431e49d2c25520740
#
_entry.id   591a64e7ce6e201431e49d2c25520740
#
_cell.length_a   1.000
_cell.length_b   1.000
_cell.length_c   1.000
_cell.angle_alpha   90.00
_cell.angle_beta   90.00
_cell.angle_gamma   90.00
#
_symmetry.space_group_name_H-M   'P 1'
#
loop_
_entity.id
_entity.type
_entity.pdbx_description
1 polymer ?
#
loop_
_entity_poly.entity_id
_entity_poly.type
_entity_poly.pdbx_seq_one_letter_code
_entity_poly.pdbx_strand_id
1 'polypeptide(L)'
;MSTGTIPIAVFRLGRIVSTPNALASLTEEDIRTGIKRHQAGDWGKLTDEDWQANDRAVVAGTRIVSAYNARNGTKFWIITEADRSTTTVLLPEDY
;
A
#
# COMPACT_ATOMS: atom_id res chain seq x y z
N MET A 1 2.89 18.59 -25.44
CA MET A 1 2.39 17.43 -24.76
C MET A 1 2.50 17.59 -23.26
N SER A 2 1.53 17.16 -22.58
CA SER A 2 1.57 17.22 -21.12
C SER A 2 2.65 16.30 -20.59
N THR A 3 3.43 16.84 -19.70
CA THR A 3 4.42 16.05 -18.99
C THR A 3 3.95 15.79 -17.57
N GLY A 4 2.66 16.01 -17.31
CA GLY A 4 2.11 15.72 -16.02
C GLY A 4 2.36 14.28 -15.64
N THR A 5 2.75 14.06 -14.39
CA THR A 5 2.95 12.73 -13.89
C THR A 5 1.60 12.08 -13.65
N ILE A 6 1.27 11.06 -14.42
CA ILE A 6 0.09 10.26 -14.16
C ILE A 6 0.56 9.02 -13.44
N PRO A 7 0.10 8.78 -12.20
CA PRO A 7 0.47 7.56 -11.49
C PRO A 7 0.00 6.36 -12.31
N ILE A 8 0.94 5.47 -12.61
CA ILE A 8 0.62 4.25 -13.33
C ILE A 8 0.37 3.15 -12.30
N ALA A 9 -0.82 2.56 -12.34
CA ALA A 9 -1.14 1.44 -11.48
C ALA A 9 -0.38 0.22 -12.00
N VAL A 10 0.47 -0.38 -11.16
CA VAL A 10 1.26 -1.54 -11.56
C VAL A 10 0.57 -2.86 -11.25
N PHE A 11 -0.53 -2.82 -10.51
CA PHE A 11 -1.36 -3.99 -10.22
C PHE A 11 -2.76 -3.53 -9.79
N ARG A 12 -3.69 -4.47 -9.73
CA ARG A 12 -5.08 -4.18 -9.33
C ARG A 12 -5.21 -4.27 -7.82
N LEU A 13 -5.98 -3.34 -7.26
CA LEU A 13 -6.21 -3.30 -5.80
C LEU A 13 -7.39 -4.17 -5.37
N GLY A 14 -8.34 -4.40 -6.27
CA GLY A 14 -9.58 -5.04 -5.90
C GLY A 14 -10.37 -4.19 -4.92
N ARG A 15 -11.03 -4.85 -3.98
CA ARG A 15 -11.81 -4.17 -2.94
C ARG A 15 -10.87 -3.58 -1.89
N ILE A 16 -11.06 -2.31 -1.56
CA ILE A 16 -10.23 -1.63 -0.55
C ILE A 16 -10.98 -1.62 0.77
N VAL A 17 -10.33 -2.12 1.82
CA VAL A 17 -10.88 -2.15 3.17
C VAL A 17 -9.86 -1.61 4.16
N SER A 18 -10.35 -1.12 5.30
CA SER A 18 -9.49 -0.63 6.38
C SER A 18 -9.95 -1.25 7.70
N THR A 19 -8.99 -1.57 8.57
CA THR A 19 -9.36 -2.04 9.91
C THR A 19 -9.93 -0.88 10.73
N PRO A 20 -10.76 -1.18 11.76
CA PRO A 20 -11.23 -0.12 12.65
C PRO A 20 -10.10 0.68 13.29
N ASN A 21 -9.01 0.03 13.68
CA ASN A 21 -7.86 0.73 14.26
C ASN A 21 -7.22 1.69 13.27
N ALA A 22 -7.06 1.27 12.01
CA ALA A 22 -6.52 2.14 10.98
C ALA A 22 -7.43 3.34 10.77
N LEU A 23 -8.74 3.13 10.70
CA LEU A 23 -9.70 4.23 10.54
C LEU A 23 -9.66 5.21 11.70
N ALA A 24 -9.42 4.72 12.92
CA ALA A 24 -9.36 5.57 14.11
C ALA A 24 -8.06 6.37 14.20
N SER A 25 -6.96 5.86 13.63
CA SER A 25 -5.63 6.45 13.80
C SER A 25 -5.14 7.24 12.60
N LEU A 26 -5.70 7.01 11.42
CA LEU A 26 -5.25 7.62 10.17
C LEU A 26 -6.30 8.58 9.62
N THR A 27 -5.83 9.65 8.97
CA THR A 27 -6.74 10.53 8.25
C THR A 27 -7.09 9.90 6.90
N GLU A 28 -8.17 10.37 6.31
CA GLU A 28 -8.54 9.96 4.96
C GLU A 28 -7.42 10.26 3.96
N GLU A 29 -6.73 11.39 4.14
CA GLU A 29 -5.63 11.77 3.28
C GLU A 29 -4.45 10.82 3.42
N ASP A 30 -4.12 10.39 4.64
CA ASP A 30 -3.05 9.41 4.87
C ASP A 30 -3.34 8.12 4.12
N ILE A 31 -4.57 7.64 4.21
CA ILE A 31 -5.00 6.40 3.56
C ILE A 31 -4.92 6.56 2.04
N ARG A 32 -5.46 7.65 1.52
CA ARG A 32 -5.47 7.90 0.07
C ARG A 32 -4.05 7.98 -0.49
N THR A 33 -3.17 8.71 0.19
CA THR A 33 -1.79 8.86 -0.23
C THR A 33 -1.07 7.51 -0.20
N GLY A 34 -1.28 6.73 0.87
CA GLY A 34 -0.69 5.41 1.00
C GLY A 34 -1.12 4.49 -0.13
N ILE A 35 -2.41 4.47 -0.43
CA ILE A 35 -2.94 3.62 -1.50
C ILE A 35 -2.36 4.01 -2.87
N LYS A 36 -2.22 5.31 -3.15
CA LYS A 36 -1.61 5.77 -4.40
C LYS A 36 -0.16 5.31 -4.52
N ARG A 37 0.61 5.44 -3.45
CA ARG A 37 2.00 5.01 -3.44
C ARG A 37 2.10 3.50 -3.63
N HIS A 38 1.29 2.76 -2.91
CA HIS A 38 1.25 1.30 -2.97
C HIS A 38 0.96 0.83 -4.41
N GLN A 39 -0.09 1.39 -5.02
CA GLN A 39 -0.47 0.99 -6.38
C GLN A 39 0.55 1.41 -7.44
N ALA A 40 1.35 2.42 -7.16
CA ALA A 40 2.40 2.89 -8.07
C ALA A 40 3.73 2.16 -7.89
N GLY A 41 3.82 1.22 -6.95
CA GLY A 41 5.06 0.49 -6.70
C GLY A 41 6.03 1.21 -5.77
N ASP A 42 5.55 2.22 -5.04
CA ASP A 42 6.33 2.88 -4.00
C ASP A 42 5.98 2.23 -2.66
N TRP A 43 6.79 1.27 -2.25
CA TRP A 43 6.48 0.41 -1.10
C TRP A 43 6.77 1.06 0.26
N GLY A 44 7.31 2.28 0.26
CA GLY A 44 7.51 3.05 1.47
C GLY A 44 8.71 2.62 2.28
N LYS A 45 8.50 2.41 3.57
CA LYS A 45 9.58 2.14 4.52
C LYS A 45 9.88 0.65 4.62
N LEU A 46 10.52 0.10 3.61
CA LEU A 46 10.94 -1.29 3.58
C LEU A 46 12.44 -1.38 3.41
N THR A 47 13.01 -2.52 3.79
CA THR A 47 14.40 -2.84 3.45
C THR A 47 14.51 -3.02 1.94
N ASP A 48 15.73 -2.92 1.40
CA ASP A 48 15.94 -3.15 -0.03
C ASP A 48 15.49 -4.54 -0.43
N GLU A 49 15.71 -5.52 0.42
CA GLU A 49 15.32 -6.89 0.20
C GLU A 49 13.81 -7.04 0.08
N ASP A 50 13.07 -6.44 1.00
CA ASP A 50 11.61 -6.49 0.98
C ASP A 50 11.05 -5.69 -0.19
N TRP A 51 11.70 -4.57 -0.53
CA TRP A 51 11.32 -3.77 -1.69
C TRP A 51 11.38 -4.61 -2.96
N GLN A 52 12.52 -5.31 -3.16
CA GLN A 52 12.69 -6.17 -4.32
C GLN A 52 11.72 -7.35 -4.32
N ALA A 53 11.40 -7.87 -3.14
CA ALA A 53 10.42 -8.94 -3.03
C ALA A 53 9.05 -8.49 -3.53
N ASN A 54 8.64 -7.26 -3.21
CA ASN A 54 7.40 -6.69 -3.73
C ASN A 54 7.44 -6.48 -5.24
N ASP A 55 8.56 -6.02 -5.77
CA ASP A 55 8.71 -5.86 -7.23
C ASP A 55 8.50 -7.20 -7.93
N ARG A 56 9.07 -8.27 -7.38
CA ARG A 56 8.86 -9.61 -7.93
C ARG A 56 7.42 -10.08 -7.77
N ALA A 57 6.79 -9.72 -6.65
CA ALA A 57 5.42 -10.11 -6.35
C ALA A 57 4.42 -9.53 -7.35
N VAL A 58 4.67 -8.32 -7.84
CA VAL A 58 3.83 -7.70 -8.87
C VAL A 58 3.76 -8.60 -10.11
N VAL A 59 4.92 -9.13 -10.52
CA VAL A 59 5.01 -9.98 -11.72
C VAL A 59 4.53 -11.40 -11.44
N ALA A 60 4.90 -11.94 -10.28
CA ALA A 60 4.61 -13.35 -9.95
C ALA A 60 3.17 -13.57 -9.48
N GLY A 61 2.44 -12.51 -9.15
CA GLY A 61 1.07 -12.64 -8.65
C GLY A 61 1.02 -13.16 -7.22
N THR A 62 1.95 -12.70 -6.38
CA THR A 62 1.94 -13.04 -4.96
C THR A 62 1.57 -11.82 -4.13
N ARG A 63 1.42 -12.01 -2.82
CA ARG A 63 0.98 -10.98 -1.88
C ARG A 63 1.96 -9.82 -1.82
N ILE A 64 1.45 -8.59 -1.76
CA ILE A 64 2.25 -7.36 -1.71
C ILE A 64 1.98 -6.65 -0.39
N VAL A 65 3.05 -6.24 0.31
CA VAL A 65 2.95 -5.55 1.60
C VAL A 65 3.79 -4.28 1.58
N SER A 66 3.15 -3.13 1.76
CA SER A 66 3.83 -1.83 1.87
C SER A 66 3.74 -1.31 3.31
N ALA A 67 4.68 -0.45 3.68
CA ALA A 67 4.72 0.17 5.00
C ALA A 67 4.94 1.67 4.88
N TYR A 68 4.13 2.46 5.57
CA TYR A 68 4.19 3.91 5.52
C TYR A 68 4.08 4.53 6.90
N ASN A 69 4.43 5.81 6.99
CA ASN A 69 4.18 6.60 8.18
C ASN A 69 3.14 7.67 7.85
N ALA A 70 2.13 7.79 8.69
CA ALA A 70 1.17 8.86 8.59
C ALA A 70 1.77 10.18 9.07
N ARG A 71 1.08 11.29 8.84
CA ARG A 71 1.55 12.61 9.22
C ARG A 71 1.77 12.73 10.72
N ASN A 72 0.95 12.04 11.51
CA ASN A 72 1.09 12.03 12.98
C ASN A 72 2.13 11.02 13.48
N GLY A 73 2.86 10.37 12.58
CA GLY A 73 3.89 9.39 12.95
C GLY A 73 3.37 7.98 13.11
N THR A 74 2.08 7.74 12.97
CA THR A 74 1.52 6.40 13.09
C THR A 74 1.99 5.54 11.92
N LYS A 75 2.55 4.38 12.21
CA LYS A 75 2.94 3.41 11.18
C LYS A 75 1.70 2.65 10.72
N PHE A 76 1.61 2.41 9.42
CA PHE A 76 0.53 1.58 8.88
C PHE A 76 1.02 0.79 7.68
N TRP A 77 0.33 -0.29 7.39
CA TRP A 77 0.64 -1.17 6.29
C TRP A 77 -0.51 -1.20 5.29
N ILE A 78 -0.18 -1.51 4.06
CA ILE A 78 -1.18 -1.78 3.03
C ILE A 78 -0.83 -3.11 2.40
N ILE A 79 -1.77 -4.05 2.41
CA ILE A 79 -1.57 -5.41 1.94
C ILE A 79 -2.56 -5.71 0.82
N THR A 80 -2.04 -6.13 -0.34
CA THR A 80 -2.88 -6.63 -1.43
C THR A 80 -2.70 -8.14 -1.53
N GLU A 81 -3.83 -8.87 -1.50
CA GLU A 81 -3.78 -10.32 -1.56
C GLU A 81 -3.30 -10.82 -2.92
N ALA A 82 -2.81 -12.06 -2.95
CA ALA A 82 -2.20 -12.63 -4.14
C ALA A 82 -3.10 -12.59 -5.36
N ASP A 83 -4.39 -12.88 -5.17
CA ASP A 83 -5.37 -12.90 -6.27
C ASP A 83 -5.86 -11.50 -6.66
N ARG A 84 -5.34 -10.45 -6.01
CA ARG A 84 -5.71 -9.05 -6.24
C ARG A 84 -7.19 -8.77 -5.96
N SER A 85 -7.82 -9.57 -5.11
CA SER A 85 -9.24 -9.39 -4.78
C SER A 85 -9.46 -8.31 -3.73
N THR A 86 -8.49 -8.10 -2.83
CA THR A 86 -8.66 -7.22 -1.69
C THR A 86 -7.35 -6.54 -1.33
N THR A 87 -7.44 -5.25 -1.02
CA THR A 87 -6.34 -4.46 -0.46
C THR A 87 -6.79 -3.93 0.89
N THR A 88 -6.01 -4.21 1.93
CA THR A 88 -6.34 -3.86 3.31
C THR A 88 -5.36 -2.82 3.84
N VAL A 89 -5.91 -1.76 4.44
CA VAL A 89 -5.15 -0.77 5.20
C VAL A 89 -5.27 -1.15 6.67
N LEU A 90 -4.14 -1.33 7.35
CA LEU A 90 -4.14 -1.81 8.74
C LEU A 90 -2.95 -1.25 9.49
N LEU A 91 -3.04 -1.29 10.82
CA LEU A 91 -1.90 -1.00 11.67
C LEU A 91 -1.11 -2.29 11.92
N PRO A 92 0.21 -2.22 12.18
CA PRO A 92 1.00 -3.42 12.45
C PRO A 92 0.40 -4.32 13.54
N GLU A 93 -0.18 -3.73 14.57
CA GLU A 93 -0.78 -4.48 15.67
C GLU A 93 -2.06 -5.22 15.25
N ASP A 94 -2.64 -4.90 14.12
CA ASP A 94 -3.82 -5.59 13.60
C ASP A 94 -3.46 -6.88 12.88
N TYR A 95 -2.19 -7.04 12.57
CA TYR A 95 -1.72 -8.21 11.85
C TYR A 95 -1.45 -9.36 12.85
#